data_9127a7f852f3afdb07f7f00842c118a2
#
_entry.id   9127a7f852f3afdb07f7f00842c118a2
#
_cell.length_a   1.000
_cell.length_b   1.000
_cell.length_c   1.000
_cell.angle_alpha   90.00
_cell.angle_beta   90.00
_cell.angle_gamma   90.00
#
_symmetry.space_group_name_H-M   'P 1'
#
loop_
_entity.id
_entity.type
_entity.pdbx_description
1 polymer ?
#
loop_
_entity_poly.entity_id
_entity_poly.type
_entity_poly.pdbx_seq_one_letter_code
_entity_poly.pdbx_strand_id
1 'polypeptide(L)'
;VSVLALAACDARQPATAPQAVASEPAEVVAPPKPDAAVALIPQAFRGAWAADLAECAAEESTGKMSLTIDARDITYSETSDAVISVNEIGPERVRLTVDHDNDGEVRRLERTLTLSNDRQTLSFNYGDEPQVVIRCPQG
;
A
#
# COMPACT_ATOMS: atom_id res chain seq x y z
N VAL A 1 -82.77 26.13 4.88
CA VAL A 1 -82.10 24.99 5.09
C VAL A 1 -80.87 24.80 4.31
N SER A 2 -79.89 24.50 4.86
CA SER A 2 -78.63 24.75 4.45
C SER A 2 -77.85 23.70 3.96
N VAL A 3 -77.06 23.95 3.28
CA VAL A 3 -76.19 23.03 2.93
C VAL A 3 -74.85 23.37 2.94
N LEU A 4 -74.04 22.63 3.31
CA LEU A 4 -72.82 22.83 3.40
C LEU A 4 -72.00 22.21 2.55
N ALA A 5 -71.18 22.73 2.07
CA ALA A 5 -70.29 22.13 1.23
C ALA A 5 -68.95 22.00 1.87
N LEU A 6 -68.45 21.02 1.75
CA LEU A 6 -67.26 20.90 2.17
C LEU A 6 -66.26 20.80 1.31
N ALA A 7 -65.36 21.34 1.38
CA ALA A 7 -64.30 21.29 0.52
C ALA A 7 -63.28 20.40 0.99
N ALA A 8 -62.98 19.68 0.27
CA ALA A 8 -61.99 18.84 0.55
C ALA A 8 -60.68 19.35 0.27
N CYS A 9 -59.93 19.39 1.02
CA CYS A 9 -58.70 19.75 0.76
C CYS A 9 -57.91 18.71 0.38
N ASP A 10 -57.49 18.83 -0.58
CA ASP A 10 -56.66 17.99 -1.04
C ASP A 10 -55.34 18.21 -0.78
N ALA A 11 -54.87 17.64 -0.08
CA ALA A 11 -53.63 17.87 0.17
C ALA A 11 -52.77 17.09 -0.57
N ARG A 12 -52.36 17.45 -1.27
CA ARG A 12 -51.55 16.82 -1.98
C ARG A 12 -50.32 16.95 -1.67
N GLN A 13 -49.62 16.40 -1.40
CA GLN A 13 -48.49 16.40 -1.13
C GLN A 13 -47.58 15.94 -1.87
N PRO A 14 -46.87 16.24 -2.21
CA PRO A 14 -45.95 16.04 -2.97
C PRO A 14 -44.92 15.31 -2.59
N ALA A 15 -44.73 14.76 -2.78
CA ALA A 15 -43.90 14.13 -2.64
C ALA A 15 -42.70 14.30 -2.87
N THR A 16 -42.25 14.44 -2.89
CA THR A 16 -41.29 14.65 -3.10
C THR A 16 -40.23 14.05 -3.05
N ALA A 17 -39.98 13.72 -3.06
CA ALA A 17 -39.13 13.28 -3.06
C ALA A 17 -38.03 12.99 -3.27
N PRO A 18 -37.66 12.99 -3.36
CA PRO A 18 -36.78 12.74 -3.64
C PRO A 18 -35.65 12.38 -3.69
N GLN A 19 -35.46 12.47 -3.64
CA GLN A 19 -34.67 12.27 -3.72
C GLN A 19 -33.63 11.96 -3.71
N ALA A 20 -33.49 12.15 -3.58
CA ALA A 20 -32.64 12.04 -3.56
C ALA A 20 -31.63 11.53 -3.71
N VAL A 21 -31.61 11.52 -3.77
CA VAL A 21 -30.87 11.18 -3.83
C VAL A 21 -29.83 10.88 -4.05
N ALA A 22 -29.74 11.05 -4.11
CA ALA A 22 -28.87 10.94 -4.37
C ALA A 22 -27.88 10.59 -4.28
N SER A 23 -27.77 10.64 -4.17
CA SER A 23 -26.92 10.43 -4.10
C SER A 23 -25.97 9.94 -4.31
N GLU A 24 -25.83 9.81 -4.26
CA GLU A 24 -25.02 9.42 -4.29
C GLU A 24 -24.10 9.08 -4.61
N PRO A 25 -23.94 9.09 -4.74
CA PRO A 25 -23.20 8.70 -5.13
C PRO A 25 -22.12 8.65 -5.32
N ALA A 26 -21.98 8.90 -5.33
CA ALA A 26 -21.13 9.04 -5.51
C ALA A 26 -20.17 8.41 -5.36
N GLU A 27 -20.13 8.14 -4.98
CA GLU A 27 -19.33 7.56 -4.68
C GLU A 27 -18.71 6.94 -5.33
N VAL A 28 -18.86 7.16 -5.88
CA VAL A 28 -18.44 6.49 -6.58
C VAL A 28 -17.20 6.59 -6.76
N VAL A 29 -16.77 6.22 -6.21
CA VAL A 29 -15.54 6.13 -6.29
C VAL A 29 -15.15 5.53 -7.46
N ALA A 30 -14.63 6.16 -8.25
CA ALA A 30 -14.05 5.61 -9.40
C ALA A 30 -13.03 4.62 -8.96
N PRO A 31 -13.07 3.45 -9.47
CA PRO A 31 -12.00 2.53 -9.23
C PRO A 31 -10.72 3.19 -9.70
N PRO A 32 -9.64 3.02 -9.00
CA PRO A 32 -8.39 3.57 -9.43
C PRO A 32 -8.14 3.13 -10.85
N LYS A 33 -7.79 4.06 -11.67
CA LYS A 33 -7.49 3.72 -13.03
C LYS A 33 -6.38 2.71 -13.02
N PRO A 34 -6.51 1.66 -13.78
CA PRO A 34 -5.44 0.67 -13.84
C PRO A 34 -4.14 1.29 -14.32
N ASP A 35 -4.25 2.40 -15.01
CA ASP A 35 -3.07 3.08 -15.51
C ASP A 35 -2.48 4.06 -14.54
N ALA A 36 -3.10 4.27 -13.41
CA ALA A 36 -2.48 5.12 -12.42
C ALA A 36 -1.12 4.51 -12.13
N ALA A 37 -0.10 5.23 -12.50
CA ALA A 37 1.24 4.76 -12.32
C ALA A 37 1.45 4.49 -10.84
N VAL A 38 1.67 3.26 -10.50
CA VAL A 38 2.08 2.92 -9.16
C VAL A 38 3.44 3.58 -8.99
N ALA A 39 3.58 4.41 -7.98
CA ALA A 39 4.86 5.01 -7.71
C ALA A 39 5.87 3.90 -7.47
N LEU A 40 7.04 4.06 -8.06
CA LEU A 40 8.08 3.03 -7.98
C LEU A 40 8.97 3.30 -6.79
N ILE A 41 9.48 2.23 -6.19
CA ILE A 41 10.51 2.35 -5.17
C ILE A 41 11.71 3.05 -5.83
N PRO A 42 12.26 4.12 -5.23
CA PRO A 42 13.40 4.81 -5.82
C PRO A 42 14.59 3.88 -6.03
N GLN A 43 15.30 4.13 -7.12
CA GLN A 43 16.42 3.27 -7.52
C GLN A 43 17.48 3.08 -6.43
N ALA A 44 17.68 4.09 -5.60
CA ALA A 44 18.67 4.02 -4.53
C ALA A 44 18.41 2.88 -3.53
N PHE A 45 17.17 2.44 -3.40
CA PHE A 45 16.79 1.36 -2.48
C PHE A 45 16.85 -0.01 -3.14
N ARG A 46 16.88 -0.06 -4.48
CA ARG A 46 16.78 -1.32 -5.21
C ARG A 46 18.06 -2.11 -5.15
N GLY A 47 17.94 -3.42 -5.31
CA GLY A 47 19.04 -4.35 -5.34
C GLY A 47 18.92 -5.42 -4.27
N ALA A 48 19.97 -6.19 -4.10
CA ALA A 48 20.02 -7.27 -3.13
C ALA A 48 20.62 -6.78 -1.81
N TRP A 49 20.03 -7.23 -0.73
CA TRP A 49 20.38 -6.85 0.63
C TRP A 49 20.38 -8.09 1.52
N ALA A 50 21.30 -8.18 2.45
CA ALA A 50 21.36 -9.31 3.35
C ALA A 50 21.91 -8.91 4.72
N ALA A 51 21.74 -9.78 5.69
CA ALA A 51 22.20 -9.54 7.05
C ALA A 51 23.72 -9.36 7.13
N ASP A 52 24.44 -10.05 6.26
CA ASP A 52 25.90 -9.93 6.16
C ASP A 52 26.41 -10.43 4.79
N LEU A 53 27.70 -10.29 4.56
CA LEU A 53 28.31 -10.68 3.30
C LEU A 53 28.25 -12.19 3.04
N ALA A 54 28.23 -12.98 4.08
CA ALA A 54 28.14 -14.44 3.91
C ALA A 54 26.76 -14.81 3.38
N GLU A 55 25.72 -14.15 3.85
CA GLU A 55 24.36 -14.34 3.35
C GLU A 55 24.23 -13.85 1.90
N CYS A 56 24.92 -12.76 1.56
CA CYS A 56 24.95 -12.27 0.18
C CYS A 56 25.54 -13.29 -0.80
N ALA A 57 26.48 -14.09 -0.34
CA ALA A 57 27.18 -15.06 -1.17
C ALA A 57 26.53 -16.46 -1.11
N ALA A 58 25.56 -16.65 -0.24
CA ALA A 58 24.95 -17.96 -0.07
C ALA A 58 24.02 -18.29 -1.24
N GLU A 59 24.11 -19.50 -1.74
CA GLU A 59 23.21 -19.95 -2.80
C GLU A 59 21.81 -20.24 -2.26
N GLU A 60 21.74 -20.59 -0.99
CA GLU A 60 20.48 -20.83 -0.31
C GLU A 60 20.48 -20.04 0.98
N SER A 61 19.31 -19.54 1.37
CA SER A 61 19.21 -18.78 2.62
C SER A 61 19.69 -19.60 3.82
N THR A 62 20.50 -18.98 4.64
CA THR A 62 21.00 -19.62 5.86
C THR A 62 20.08 -19.38 7.05
N GLY A 63 18.91 -18.81 6.80
CA GLY A 63 17.95 -18.45 7.85
C GLY A 63 18.15 -17.03 8.38
N LYS A 64 19.10 -16.29 7.82
CA LYS A 64 19.26 -14.88 8.14
C LYS A 64 18.46 -14.04 7.16
N MET A 65 18.27 -12.79 7.51
CA MET A 65 17.50 -11.88 6.67
C MET A 65 18.22 -11.62 5.35
N SER A 66 17.54 -11.88 4.25
CA SER A 66 17.95 -11.49 2.90
C SER A 66 16.72 -11.07 2.11
N LEU A 67 16.90 -10.09 1.23
CA LEU A 67 15.80 -9.60 0.42
C LEU A 67 16.32 -8.95 -0.86
N THR A 68 15.48 -8.93 -1.86
CA THR A 68 15.72 -8.20 -3.10
C THR A 68 14.62 -7.17 -3.26
N ILE A 69 15.02 -5.94 -3.51
CA ILE A 69 14.10 -4.84 -3.74
C ILE A 69 14.11 -4.50 -5.23
N ASP A 70 12.99 -4.69 -5.86
CA ASP A 70 12.76 -4.28 -7.23
C ASP A 70 11.94 -2.99 -7.28
N ALA A 71 11.53 -2.58 -8.45
CA ALA A 71 10.78 -1.35 -8.62
C ALA A 71 9.41 -1.39 -7.94
N ARG A 72 8.80 -2.57 -7.87
CA ARG A 72 7.43 -2.74 -7.38
C ARG A 72 7.25 -3.85 -6.36
N ASP A 73 8.30 -4.56 -6.07
CA ASP A 73 8.23 -5.73 -5.21
C ASP A 73 9.42 -5.81 -4.28
N ILE A 74 9.21 -6.40 -3.12
CA ILE A 74 10.30 -6.79 -2.23
C ILE A 74 10.14 -8.28 -2.00
N THR A 75 11.16 -9.04 -2.36
CA THR A 75 11.16 -10.49 -2.20
C THR A 75 12.07 -10.88 -1.05
N TYR A 76 11.55 -11.60 -0.11
CA TYR A 76 12.29 -12.19 1.01
C TYR A 76 12.49 -13.69 0.73
N SER A 77 13.13 -14.41 1.63
CA SER A 77 13.39 -15.84 1.42
C SER A 77 12.10 -16.66 1.24
N GLU A 78 11.07 -16.33 1.99
CA GLU A 78 9.84 -17.14 1.99
C GLU A 78 8.57 -16.30 1.77
N THR A 79 8.69 -15.00 1.72
CA THR A 79 7.55 -14.10 1.61
C THR A 79 7.84 -12.99 0.60
N SER A 80 6.83 -12.24 0.23
CA SER A 80 7.00 -11.11 -0.68
C SER A 80 6.05 -9.97 -0.34
N ASP A 81 6.45 -8.77 -0.72
CA ASP A 81 5.65 -7.57 -0.58
C ASP A 81 5.40 -6.99 -1.97
N ALA A 82 4.16 -6.93 -2.40
CA ALA A 82 3.79 -6.22 -3.62
C ALA A 82 3.49 -4.76 -3.27
N VAL A 83 4.16 -3.82 -3.90
CA VAL A 83 4.07 -2.42 -3.57
C VAL A 83 2.80 -1.79 -4.14
N ILE A 84 1.99 -1.23 -3.27
CA ILE A 84 0.74 -0.55 -3.62
C ILE A 84 0.97 0.95 -3.75
N SER A 85 1.74 1.55 -2.86
CA SER A 85 2.06 2.96 -2.92
C SER A 85 3.42 3.26 -2.31
N VAL A 86 4.03 4.33 -2.79
CA VAL A 86 5.33 4.80 -2.31
C VAL A 86 5.18 6.26 -1.90
N ASN A 87 5.63 6.58 -0.72
CA ASN A 87 5.66 7.94 -0.22
C ASN A 87 7.08 8.28 0.22
N GLU A 88 7.75 9.11 -0.53
CA GLU A 88 9.09 9.57 -0.17
C GLU A 88 8.98 10.59 0.95
N ILE A 89 9.53 10.25 2.10
CA ILE A 89 9.48 11.13 3.27
C ILE A 89 10.85 11.74 3.56
N GLY A 90 11.77 11.57 2.68
CA GLY A 90 13.11 12.15 2.74
C GLY A 90 13.99 11.57 1.65
N PRO A 91 15.19 12.11 1.42
CA PRO A 91 16.07 11.63 0.36
C PRO A 91 16.53 10.19 0.55
N GLU A 92 16.55 9.71 1.77
CA GLU A 92 17.02 8.37 2.09
C GLU A 92 15.96 7.59 2.87
N ARG A 93 14.69 8.03 2.77
CA ARG A 93 13.64 7.40 3.54
C ARG A 93 12.33 7.37 2.77
N VAL A 94 11.74 6.18 2.66
CA VAL A 94 10.45 6.01 2.00
C VAL A 94 9.51 5.20 2.88
N ARG A 95 8.24 5.49 2.76
CA ARG A 95 7.19 4.68 3.37
C ARG A 95 6.41 4.03 2.25
N LEU A 96 6.25 2.73 2.34
CA LEU A 96 5.54 1.93 1.36
C LEU A 96 4.27 1.37 1.98
N THR A 97 3.20 1.33 1.21
CA THR A 97 2.08 0.46 1.51
C THR A 97 2.25 -0.76 0.65
N VAL A 98 2.21 -1.92 1.24
CA VAL A 98 2.45 -3.19 0.54
C VAL A 98 1.37 -4.21 0.86
N ASP A 99 1.16 -5.11 -0.06
CA ASP A 99 0.43 -6.35 0.19
C ASP A 99 1.48 -7.43 0.44
N HIS A 100 1.59 -7.83 1.69
CA HIS A 100 2.52 -8.86 2.14
C HIS A 100 1.90 -10.23 1.96
N ASP A 101 2.58 -11.07 1.20
CA ASP A 101 2.14 -12.43 0.94
C ASP A 101 3.02 -13.42 1.71
N ASN A 102 2.38 -14.23 2.51
CA ASN A 102 3.03 -15.29 3.26
C ASN A 102 2.22 -16.57 3.00
N ASP A 103 2.71 -17.39 2.08
CA ASP A 103 2.07 -18.65 1.69
C ASP A 103 0.62 -18.49 1.25
N GLY A 104 0.33 -17.42 0.53
CA GLY A 104 -1.01 -17.15 0.03
C GLY A 104 -1.90 -16.38 0.99
N GLU A 105 -1.40 -16.09 2.20
CA GLU A 105 -2.12 -15.20 3.10
C GLU A 105 -1.61 -13.78 2.88
N VAL A 106 -2.47 -12.96 2.30
CA VAL A 106 -2.10 -11.59 1.95
C VAL A 106 -2.61 -10.61 3.00
N ARG A 107 -1.71 -9.75 3.47
CA ARG A 107 -2.05 -8.70 4.45
C ARG A 107 -1.51 -7.36 3.99
N ARG A 108 -2.30 -6.33 4.12
CA ARG A 108 -1.82 -4.98 3.83
C ARG A 108 -1.05 -4.41 5.01
N LEU A 109 0.18 -3.99 4.74
CA LEU A 109 1.10 -3.50 5.77
C LEU A 109 1.80 -2.21 5.30
N GLU A 110 2.42 -1.52 6.26
CA GLU A 110 3.30 -0.41 5.93
C GLU A 110 4.74 -0.82 6.19
N ARG A 111 5.60 -0.45 5.28
CA ARG A 111 7.05 -0.61 5.42
C ARG A 111 7.71 0.76 5.36
N THR A 112 8.61 1.01 6.26
CA THR A 112 9.47 2.18 6.17
C THR A 112 10.87 1.70 5.88
N LEU A 113 11.45 2.17 4.80
CA LEU A 113 12.82 1.86 4.41
C LEU A 113 13.68 3.09 4.63
N THR A 114 14.80 2.93 5.27
CA THR A 114 15.76 4.02 5.53
C THR A 114 17.16 3.58 5.11
N LEU A 115 17.77 4.34 4.23
CA LEU A 115 19.16 4.12 3.81
C LEU A 115 20.12 4.89 4.70
N SER A 116 21.29 4.34 4.92
CA SER A 116 22.41 5.08 5.47
C SER A 116 22.89 6.12 4.46
N ASN A 117 23.64 7.11 4.93
CA ASN A 117 24.14 8.18 4.09
C ASN A 117 25.01 7.67 2.93
N ASP A 118 25.74 6.59 3.15
CA ASP A 118 26.58 5.97 2.12
C ASP A 118 25.80 4.96 1.27
N ARG A 119 24.52 4.75 1.59
CA ARG A 119 23.62 3.83 0.89
C ARG A 119 24.07 2.37 0.91
N GLN A 120 24.89 2.00 1.86
CA GLN A 120 25.37 0.63 2.02
C GLN A 120 24.62 -0.16 3.06
N THR A 121 23.81 0.52 3.88
CA THR A 121 22.99 -0.12 4.91
C THR A 121 21.54 0.30 4.74
N LEU A 122 20.66 -0.64 4.89
CA LEU A 122 19.21 -0.42 4.83
C LEU A 122 18.60 -0.87 6.14
N SER A 123 17.80 -0.02 6.77
CA SER A 123 16.98 -0.42 7.90
C SER A 123 15.52 -0.38 7.51
N PHE A 124 14.74 -1.33 7.99
CA PHE A 124 13.32 -1.43 7.70
C PHE A 124 12.60 -2.19 8.80
N ASN A 125 11.29 -1.99 8.88
CA ASN A 125 10.48 -2.74 9.81
C ASN A 125 9.98 -4.03 9.16
N TYR A 126 10.20 -5.15 9.82
CA TYR A 126 9.67 -6.45 9.43
C TYR A 126 9.17 -7.13 10.69
N GLY A 127 7.85 -7.26 10.80
CA GLY A 127 7.24 -7.66 12.05
C GLY A 127 7.34 -6.53 13.07
N ASP A 128 7.59 -6.89 14.30
CA ASP A 128 7.63 -5.94 15.42
C ASP A 128 9.02 -5.34 15.65
N GLU A 129 10.02 -5.84 14.96
CA GLU A 129 11.39 -5.40 15.19
C GLU A 129 12.00 -4.80 13.92
N PRO A 130 12.82 -3.76 14.08
CA PRO A 130 13.55 -3.23 12.94
C PRO A 130 14.64 -4.20 12.52
N GLN A 131 14.80 -4.33 11.22
CA GLN A 131 15.85 -5.14 10.62
C GLN A 131 16.88 -4.20 10.00
N VAL A 132 18.12 -4.62 10.04
CA VAL A 132 19.22 -3.89 9.41
C VAL A 132 19.98 -4.86 8.52
N VAL A 133 20.17 -4.47 7.27
CA VAL A 133 20.86 -5.28 6.27
C VAL A 133 21.86 -4.44 5.52
N ILE A 134 22.83 -5.10 4.92
CA ILE A 134 23.84 -4.45 4.10
C ILE A 134 23.58 -4.73 2.62
N ARG A 135 24.05 -3.83 1.78
CA ARG A 135 23.92 -4.00 0.34
C ARG A 135 24.86 -5.11 -0.12
N CYS A 136 24.32 -6.04 -0.86
CA CYS A 136 25.16 -7.09 -1.44
C CYS A 136 25.97 -6.54 -2.59
N PRO A 137 27.24 -6.97 -2.72
CA PRO A 137 28.08 -6.58 -3.84
C PRO A 137 27.43 -7.04 -5.14
N GLN A 138 27.48 -6.19 -6.14
CA GLN A 138 27.02 -6.57 -7.46
C GLN A 138 28.18 -7.27 -8.17
N GLY A 139 27.97 -8.52 -8.48
CA GLY A 139 28.96 -9.30 -9.18
C GLY A 139 29.12 -8.92 -10.62
#